data_7b84f5af584124d619d6f3add56ca800
#
_entry.id   7b84f5af584124d619d6f3add56ca800
#
_cell.length_a   1.000
_cell.length_b   1.000
_cell.length_c   1.000
_cell.angle_alpha   90.00
_cell.angle_beta   90.00
_cell.angle_gamma   90.00
#
_symmetry.space_group_name_H-M   'P 1'
#
loop_
_entity.id
_entity.type
_entity.pdbx_description
1 polymer ?
#
loop_
_entity_poly.entity_id
_entity_poly.type
_entity_poly.pdbx_seq_one_letter_code
_entity_poly.pdbx_strand_id
1 'polypeptide(L)'
;VRKNSSEANNRILGWDAVGEIIEIGSKVTSFKVGDSVWYAGDLTRDGSNAEFQAVDERIISLKPITVSNAEAAALPLTAITAWEMLFDRFQISETEVGSILIIGGAGGVGSIAIQLLKAKTNLTVIATASREETKSWVESLGADHVIDHSKDLNAQIETLGIEKPKYVFSTNHTDTYIKQIVSLIAPQGKLGLIDDPQTFDIMPFKTKSISIHWELMFTRSLFQTPDMLAQHTLLTEVARLVDAGRL
;
A
#
# COMPACT_ATOMS: atom_id res chain seq x y z
N VAL A 1 9.40 8.77 10.14
CA VAL A 1 9.99 10.01 9.60
C VAL A 1 10.11 11.09 10.67
N ARG A 2 9.22 11.16 11.68
CA ARG A 2 9.28 12.17 12.77
C ARG A 2 10.30 11.93 13.86
N LYS A 3 10.95 10.77 13.96
CA LYS A 3 11.83 10.39 15.10
C LYS A 3 13.29 10.85 14.98
N ASN A 4 13.76 11.35 13.86
CA ASN A 4 15.18 11.71 13.64
C ASN A 4 15.44 13.20 13.40
N SER A 5 14.66 14.09 13.99
CA SER A 5 14.82 15.55 13.83
C SER A 5 15.80 16.22 14.80
N SER A 6 16.78 15.50 15.33
CA SER A 6 17.75 16.05 16.29
C SER A 6 19.05 16.60 15.64
N GLU A 7 19.22 16.55 14.34
CA GLU A 7 20.29 17.26 13.65
C GLU A 7 19.70 18.34 12.75
N ALA A 8 20.14 19.58 12.99
CA ALA A 8 19.66 20.79 12.34
C ALA A 8 20.14 20.90 10.88
N ASN A 9 19.73 19.98 10.03
CA ASN A 9 19.75 20.16 8.59
C ASN A 9 18.33 20.48 8.13
N ASN A 10 18.13 21.62 7.49
CA ASN A 10 16.87 22.03 6.86
C ASN A 10 16.51 21.07 5.73
N ARG A 11 15.99 19.90 6.09
CA ARG A 11 15.61 18.87 5.13
C ARG A 11 14.28 19.23 4.49
N ILE A 12 14.22 19.20 3.17
CA ILE A 12 12.97 19.31 2.43
C ILE A 12 12.18 18.01 2.61
N LEU A 13 10.90 18.14 3.00
CA LEU A 13 9.98 17.02 3.18
C LEU A 13 9.14 16.80 1.91
N GLY A 14 8.33 15.74 1.91
CA GLY A 14 7.39 15.38 0.84
C GLY A 14 7.79 14.09 0.12
N TRP A 15 6.84 13.15 0.09
CA TRP A 15 7.04 11.81 -0.50
C TRP A 15 5.83 11.36 -1.29
N ASP A 16 5.28 12.29 -2.07
CA ASP A 16 4.27 12.08 -3.10
C ASP A 16 4.32 13.29 -4.02
N ALA A 17 4.47 13.08 -5.31
CA ALA A 17 4.62 14.19 -6.25
C ALA A 17 4.13 13.85 -7.66
N VAL A 18 3.69 14.91 -8.32
CA VAL A 18 3.58 15.03 -9.77
C VAL A 18 4.47 16.17 -10.21
N GLY A 19 5.20 16.00 -11.29
CA GLY A 19 6.05 17.04 -11.86
C GLY A 19 6.26 16.85 -13.36
N GLU A 20 6.80 17.88 -14.00
CA GLU A 20 7.28 17.83 -15.37
C GLU A 20 8.81 17.71 -15.38
N ILE A 21 9.33 16.83 -16.20
CA ILE A 21 10.78 16.68 -16.39
C ILE A 21 11.31 17.89 -17.16
N ILE A 22 12.15 18.69 -16.51
CA ILE A 22 12.79 19.88 -17.12
C ILE A 22 14.24 19.63 -17.55
N GLU A 23 14.89 18.63 -16.95
CA GLU A 23 16.27 18.24 -17.24
C GLU A 23 16.46 16.75 -16.99
N ILE A 24 17.34 16.09 -17.77
CA ILE A 24 17.68 14.67 -17.62
C ILE A 24 19.18 14.48 -17.54
N GLY A 25 19.63 13.55 -16.70
CA GLY A 25 21.03 13.13 -16.66
C GLY A 25 21.44 12.34 -17.91
N SER A 26 22.72 12.34 -18.23
CA SER A 26 23.28 11.70 -19.44
C SER A 26 23.06 10.18 -19.52
N LYS A 27 22.67 9.54 -18.42
CA LYS A 27 22.40 8.08 -18.36
C LYS A 27 20.91 7.74 -18.38
N VAL A 28 20.02 8.74 -18.34
CA VAL A 28 18.56 8.53 -18.39
C VAL A 28 18.16 8.09 -19.79
N THR A 29 17.40 7.02 -19.87
CA THR A 29 16.97 6.43 -21.14
C THR A 29 15.46 6.23 -21.24
N SER A 30 14.75 6.23 -20.12
CA SER A 30 13.32 5.90 -20.05
C SER A 30 12.41 7.12 -20.18
N PHE A 31 12.96 8.32 -20.05
CA PHE A 31 12.20 9.58 -20.04
C PHE A 31 12.87 10.67 -20.85
N LYS A 32 12.11 11.70 -21.21
CA LYS A 32 12.55 12.91 -21.90
C LYS A 32 12.03 14.18 -21.22
N VAL A 33 12.65 15.30 -21.52
CA VAL A 33 12.17 16.63 -21.12
C VAL A 33 10.75 16.85 -21.64
N GLY A 34 9.86 17.36 -20.79
CA GLY A 34 8.44 17.56 -21.05
C GLY A 34 7.54 16.40 -20.63
N ASP A 35 8.09 15.25 -20.22
CA ASP A 35 7.27 14.16 -19.68
C ASP A 35 6.68 14.56 -18.32
N SER A 36 5.38 14.30 -18.13
CA SER A 36 4.69 14.45 -16.86
C SER A 36 4.79 13.14 -16.08
N VAL A 37 5.40 13.19 -14.89
CA VAL A 37 5.72 12.01 -14.08
C VAL A 37 5.14 12.11 -12.68
N TRP A 38 5.02 10.96 -12.00
CA TRP A 38 4.60 10.85 -10.63
C TRP A 38 5.46 9.82 -9.87
N TYR A 39 5.60 10.01 -8.57
CA TYR A 39 6.47 9.18 -7.73
C TYR A 39 6.29 9.45 -6.24
N ALA A 40 6.80 8.55 -5.40
CA ALA A 40 6.91 8.77 -3.95
C ALA A 40 8.28 9.32 -3.52
N GLY A 41 9.35 9.04 -4.27
CA GLY A 41 10.70 9.54 -3.97
C GLY A 41 11.53 8.59 -3.10
N ASP A 42 12.57 9.15 -2.47
CA ASP A 42 13.60 8.43 -1.73
C ASP A 42 13.90 9.12 -0.39
N LEU A 43 13.86 8.37 0.73
CA LEU A 43 14.13 8.91 2.06
C LEU A 43 15.58 9.36 2.27
N THR A 44 16.52 8.98 1.42
CA THR A 44 17.93 9.42 1.52
C THR A 44 18.18 10.76 0.86
N ARG A 45 17.19 11.31 0.15
CA ARG A 45 17.26 12.56 -0.61
C ARG A 45 16.28 13.59 -0.07
N ASP A 46 16.40 14.82 -0.50
CA ASP A 46 15.40 15.86 -0.25
C ASP A 46 14.06 15.49 -0.88
N GLY A 47 12.97 15.81 -0.17
CA GLY A 47 11.61 15.49 -0.58
C GLY A 47 11.03 16.45 -1.61
N SER A 48 9.76 16.26 -1.92
CA SER A 48 9.05 16.91 -3.02
C SER A 48 8.42 18.28 -2.70
N ASN A 49 8.50 18.77 -1.45
CA ASN A 49 7.98 20.10 -1.09
C ASN A 49 8.95 21.21 -1.55
N ALA A 50 9.27 21.24 -2.83
CA ALA A 50 10.19 22.15 -3.49
C ALA A 50 9.74 22.44 -4.93
N GLU A 51 10.21 23.53 -5.52
CA GLU A 51 9.95 23.84 -6.93
C GLU A 51 10.59 22.81 -7.87
N PHE A 52 11.75 22.27 -7.49
CA PHE A 52 12.50 21.28 -8.26
C PHE A 52 13.00 20.16 -7.35
N GLN A 53 13.03 18.93 -7.89
CA GLN A 53 13.58 17.76 -7.21
C GLN A 53 14.32 16.89 -8.22
N ALA A 54 15.50 16.39 -7.85
CA ALA A 54 16.20 15.38 -8.63
C ALA A 54 15.78 13.99 -8.16
N VAL A 55 15.27 13.15 -9.06
CA VAL A 55 14.73 11.82 -8.78
C VAL A 55 15.38 10.79 -9.67
N ASP A 56 15.52 9.54 -9.17
CA ASP A 56 16.02 8.41 -9.94
C ASP A 56 14.94 7.90 -10.90
N GLU A 57 15.29 7.70 -12.19
CA GLU A 57 14.34 7.24 -13.21
C GLU A 57 13.69 5.88 -12.88
N ARG A 58 14.34 5.04 -12.06
CA ARG A 58 13.86 3.70 -11.70
C ARG A 58 12.68 3.69 -10.74
N ILE A 59 12.41 4.83 -10.07
CA ILE A 59 11.33 4.94 -9.07
C ILE A 59 10.22 5.93 -9.47
N ILE A 60 10.21 6.38 -10.71
CA ILE A 60 9.18 7.27 -11.27
C ILE A 60 8.47 6.59 -12.44
N SER A 61 7.28 7.06 -12.79
CA SER A 61 6.54 6.65 -13.98
C SER A 61 5.81 7.83 -14.62
N LEU A 62 5.32 7.67 -15.83
CA LEU A 62 4.42 8.63 -16.43
C LEU A 62 3.13 8.72 -15.60
N LYS A 63 2.67 9.94 -15.37
CA LYS A 63 1.43 10.23 -14.64
C LYS A 63 0.21 9.72 -15.43
N PRO A 64 -0.85 9.19 -14.76
CA PRO A 64 -2.12 8.94 -15.44
C PRO A 64 -2.69 10.23 -16.03
N ILE A 65 -3.34 10.13 -17.19
CA ILE A 65 -3.80 11.29 -17.96
C ILE A 65 -5.25 11.69 -17.66
N THR A 66 -6.05 10.78 -17.08
CA THR A 66 -7.48 10.97 -16.82
C THR A 66 -7.79 11.71 -15.53
N VAL A 67 -6.81 11.87 -14.65
CA VAL A 67 -6.96 12.54 -13.35
C VAL A 67 -6.11 13.81 -13.28
N SER A 68 -6.51 14.74 -12.41
CA SER A 68 -5.74 15.97 -12.16
C SER A 68 -4.37 15.69 -11.52
N ASN A 69 -3.48 16.67 -11.55
CA ASN A 69 -2.18 16.54 -10.88
C ASN A 69 -2.31 16.32 -9.36
N ALA A 70 -3.31 16.95 -8.72
CA ALA A 70 -3.56 16.79 -7.29
C ALA A 70 -4.04 15.38 -6.94
N GLU A 71 -4.96 14.81 -7.71
CA GLU A 71 -5.44 13.45 -7.55
C GLU A 71 -4.31 12.44 -7.80
N ALA A 72 -3.55 12.62 -8.88
CA ALA A 72 -2.41 11.76 -9.19
C ALA A 72 -1.34 11.82 -8.09
N ALA A 73 -1.02 13.02 -7.57
CA ALA A 73 -0.02 13.17 -6.52
C ALA A 73 -0.42 12.54 -5.17
N ALA A 74 -1.69 12.20 -4.95
CA ALA A 74 -2.14 11.55 -3.71
C ALA A 74 -1.95 10.01 -3.70
N LEU A 75 -1.50 9.41 -4.79
CA LEU A 75 -1.52 7.96 -4.98
C LEU A 75 -0.16 7.25 -4.80
N PRO A 76 1.00 7.78 -5.24
CA PRO A 76 2.21 6.98 -5.41
C PRO A 76 2.64 6.22 -4.16
N LEU A 77 2.79 6.89 -3.02
CA LEU A 77 3.25 6.25 -1.77
C LEU A 77 2.29 5.13 -1.34
N THR A 78 1.00 5.43 -1.33
CA THR A 78 -0.01 4.46 -0.88
C THR A 78 -0.18 3.31 -1.87
N ALA A 79 -0.09 3.59 -3.16
CA ALA A 79 -0.19 2.58 -4.21
C ALA A 79 1.04 1.64 -4.22
N ILE A 80 2.26 2.17 -4.08
CA ILE A 80 3.47 1.35 -3.96
C ILE A 80 3.36 0.44 -2.73
N THR A 81 3.01 1.00 -1.56
CA THR A 81 2.86 0.23 -0.32
C THR A 81 1.85 -0.91 -0.47
N ALA A 82 0.66 -0.61 -1.00
CA ALA A 82 -0.37 -1.62 -1.18
C ALA A 82 0.04 -2.68 -2.21
N TRP A 83 0.59 -2.26 -3.34
CA TRP A 83 1.03 -3.16 -4.39
C TRP A 83 2.12 -4.12 -3.91
N GLU A 84 3.18 -3.59 -3.31
CA GLU A 84 4.29 -4.40 -2.81
C GLU A 84 3.81 -5.40 -1.75
N MET A 85 2.95 -4.99 -0.81
CA MET A 85 2.39 -5.93 0.15
C MET A 85 1.57 -7.04 -0.52
N LEU A 86 0.65 -6.68 -1.42
CA LEU A 86 -0.28 -7.64 -2.00
C LEU A 86 0.39 -8.59 -3.00
N PHE A 87 1.22 -8.04 -3.90
CA PHE A 87 1.71 -8.80 -5.05
C PHE A 87 3.16 -9.26 -4.89
N ASP A 88 4.01 -8.52 -4.18
CA ASP A 88 5.41 -8.92 -3.97
C ASP A 88 5.57 -9.74 -2.69
N ARG A 89 4.97 -9.32 -1.55
CA ARG A 89 5.08 -10.02 -0.26
C ARG A 89 4.10 -11.17 -0.15
N PHE A 90 2.82 -10.91 -0.31
CA PHE A 90 1.80 -11.97 -0.26
C PHE A 90 1.80 -12.85 -1.50
N GLN A 91 2.31 -12.36 -2.62
CA GLN A 91 2.33 -13.07 -3.91
C GLN A 91 0.93 -13.53 -4.34
N ILE A 92 -0.06 -12.67 -4.14
CA ILE A 92 -1.44 -12.94 -4.56
C ILE A 92 -1.48 -12.95 -6.09
N SER A 93 -1.99 -14.06 -6.65
CA SER A 93 -2.18 -14.19 -8.10
C SER A 93 -3.56 -13.69 -8.54
N GLU A 94 -3.73 -13.42 -9.82
CA GLU A 94 -5.02 -13.00 -10.40
C GLU A 94 -6.12 -14.06 -10.24
N THR A 95 -5.75 -15.33 -10.18
CA THR A 95 -6.66 -16.47 -10.02
C THR A 95 -6.85 -16.90 -8.56
N GLU A 96 -6.22 -16.19 -7.62
CA GLU A 96 -6.32 -16.50 -6.19
C GLU A 96 -7.77 -16.44 -5.72
N VAL A 97 -8.16 -17.41 -4.91
CA VAL A 97 -9.50 -17.52 -4.30
C VAL A 97 -9.41 -17.53 -2.77
N GLY A 98 -10.52 -17.28 -2.11
CA GLY A 98 -10.61 -17.14 -0.65
C GLY A 98 -10.84 -15.69 -0.26
N SER A 99 -10.41 -15.29 0.93
CA SER A 99 -10.65 -13.92 1.41
C SER A 99 -9.41 -13.26 2.01
N ILE A 100 -9.42 -11.93 1.97
CA ILE A 100 -8.45 -11.05 2.62
C ILE A 100 -9.18 -10.09 3.56
N LEU A 101 -8.63 -9.91 4.76
CA LEU A 101 -9.06 -8.87 5.70
C LEU A 101 -8.09 -7.70 5.64
N ILE A 102 -8.62 -6.49 5.40
CA ILE A 102 -7.86 -5.23 5.46
C ILE A 102 -8.26 -4.48 6.73
N ILE A 103 -7.36 -4.40 7.69
CA ILE A 103 -7.52 -3.58 8.89
C ILE A 103 -7.07 -2.16 8.57
N GLY A 104 -7.95 -1.17 8.81
CA GLY A 104 -7.76 0.22 8.40
C GLY A 104 -8.16 0.47 6.94
N GLY A 105 -9.22 -0.19 6.46
CA GLY A 105 -9.68 -0.14 5.07
C GLY A 105 -9.94 1.27 4.52
N ALA A 106 -10.40 2.20 5.35
CA ALA A 106 -10.71 3.58 4.94
C ALA A 106 -9.49 4.53 4.95
N GLY A 107 -8.30 4.06 5.36
CA GLY A 107 -7.06 4.83 5.24
C GLY A 107 -6.53 4.83 3.80
N GLY A 108 -5.53 5.67 3.50
CA GLY A 108 -4.99 5.80 2.14
C GLY A 108 -4.51 4.46 1.55
N VAL A 109 -3.70 3.70 2.29
CA VAL A 109 -3.21 2.38 1.84
C VAL A 109 -4.36 1.37 1.75
N GLY A 110 -5.27 1.35 2.75
CA GLY A 110 -6.43 0.45 2.72
C GLY A 110 -7.36 0.71 1.53
N SER A 111 -7.61 1.98 1.24
CA SER A 111 -8.47 2.39 0.12
C SER A 111 -7.93 1.94 -1.24
N ILE A 112 -6.64 2.11 -1.50
CA ILE A 112 -6.04 1.66 -2.76
C ILE A 112 -5.88 0.14 -2.80
N ALA A 113 -5.62 -0.51 -1.65
CA ALA A 113 -5.52 -1.97 -1.57
C ALA A 113 -6.84 -2.66 -1.94
N ILE A 114 -7.98 -2.14 -1.46
CA ILE A 114 -9.32 -2.64 -1.85
C ILE A 114 -9.46 -2.61 -3.37
N GLN A 115 -9.21 -1.46 -3.98
CA GLN A 115 -9.38 -1.26 -5.41
C GLN A 115 -8.42 -2.15 -6.24
N LEU A 116 -7.15 -2.25 -5.86
CA LEU A 116 -6.16 -3.12 -6.51
C LEU A 116 -6.59 -4.59 -6.48
N LEU A 117 -7.09 -5.06 -5.34
CA LEU A 117 -7.61 -6.43 -5.19
C LEU A 117 -8.80 -6.67 -6.11
N LYS A 118 -9.76 -5.76 -6.15
CA LYS A 118 -10.94 -5.87 -7.03
C LYS A 118 -10.58 -5.74 -8.51
N ALA A 119 -9.55 -4.95 -8.82
CA ALA A 119 -9.07 -4.80 -10.20
C ALA A 119 -8.30 -6.04 -10.69
N LYS A 120 -7.58 -6.76 -9.83
CA LYS A 120 -6.58 -7.75 -10.25
C LYS A 120 -6.80 -9.17 -9.73
N THR A 121 -7.76 -9.41 -8.84
CA THR A 121 -7.94 -10.73 -8.21
C THR A 121 -9.41 -11.13 -8.10
N ASN A 122 -9.63 -12.39 -7.71
CA ASN A 122 -10.96 -12.93 -7.40
C ASN A 122 -11.20 -13.09 -5.88
N LEU A 123 -10.35 -12.46 -5.05
CA LEU A 123 -10.49 -12.54 -3.60
C LEU A 123 -11.74 -11.81 -3.11
N THR A 124 -12.40 -12.37 -2.11
CA THR A 124 -13.39 -11.67 -1.30
C THR A 124 -12.66 -10.68 -0.38
N VAL A 125 -12.96 -9.40 -0.51
CA VAL A 125 -12.32 -8.31 0.25
C VAL A 125 -13.19 -7.93 1.43
N ILE A 126 -12.66 -8.14 2.65
CA ILE A 126 -13.25 -7.70 3.90
C ILE A 126 -12.48 -6.48 4.38
N ALA A 127 -13.14 -5.35 4.56
CA ALA A 127 -12.51 -4.13 5.06
C ALA A 127 -13.03 -3.74 6.44
N THR A 128 -12.18 -3.16 7.29
CA THR A 128 -12.65 -2.63 8.56
C THR A 128 -12.93 -1.13 8.47
N ALA A 129 -14.12 -0.74 8.95
CA ALA A 129 -14.53 0.66 9.14
C ALA A 129 -15.58 0.74 10.25
N SER A 130 -15.53 1.78 11.10
CA SER A 130 -16.45 1.89 12.26
C SER A 130 -17.50 2.98 12.13
N ARG A 131 -17.20 4.07 11.38
CA ARG A 131 -18.13 5.19 11.16
C ARG A 131 -18.89 4.98 9.86
N GLU A 132 -20.13 5.45 9.79
CA GLU A 132 -21.01 5.29 8.63
C GLU A 132 -20.37 5.83 7.33
N GLU A 133 -19.77 7.02 7.40
CA GLU A 133 -19.06 7.63 6.29
C GLU A 133 -17.92 6.73 5.77
N THR A 134 -17.11 6.16 6.68
CA THR A 134 -15.99 5.29 6.29
C THR A 134 -16.43 3.92 5.82
N LYS A 135 -17.59 3.42 6.30
CA LYS A 135 -18.21 2.20 5.76
C LYS A 135 -18.66 2.40 4.32
N SER A 136 -19.47 3.44 4.08
CA SER A 136 -19.91 3.79 2.73
C SER A 136 -18.72 4.03 1.78
N TRP A 137 -17.64 4.62 2.28
CA TRP A 137 -16.42 4.83 1.52
C TRP A 137 -15.82 3.50 1.06
N VAL A 138 -15.51 2.56 1.97
CA VAL A 138 -14.88 1.28 1.60
C VAL A 138 -15.80 0.40 0.73
N GLU A 139 -17.11 0.48 0.93
CA GLU A 139 -18.12 -0.16 0.06
C GLU A 139 -18.06 0.41 -1.36
N SER A 140 -17.99 1.73 -1.50
CA SER A 140 -17.88 2.40 -2.80
C SER A 140 -16.59 2.03 -3.54
N LEU A 141 -15.52 1.66 -2.83
CA LEU A 141 -14.26 1.19 -3.40
C LEU A 141 -14.29 -0.30 -3.78
N GLY A 142 -15.38 -1.01 -3.47
CA GLY A 142 -15.59 -2.40 -3.87
C GLY A 142 -15.29 -3.44 -2.78
N ALA A 143 -15.22 -3.07 -1.50
CA ALA A 143 -15.16 -4.05 -0.42
C ALA A 143 -16.44 -4.92 -0.45
N ASP A 144 -16.27 -6.25 -0.45
CA ASP A 144 -17.39 -7.18 -0.48
C ASP A 144 -18.11 -7.25 0.88
N HIS A 145 -17.35 -7.05 1.96
CA HIS A 145 -17.86 -6.99 3.32
C HIS A 145 -17.17 -5.89 4.13
N VAL A 146 -17.94 -5.23 4.99
CA VAL A 146 -17.43 -4.23 5.92
C VAL A 146 -17.73 -4.66 7.35
N ILE A 147 -16.68 -4.71 8.20
CA ILE A 147 -16.80 -5.04 9.61
C ILE A 147 -16.27 -3.92 10.49
N ASP A 148 -16.80 -3.81 11.70
CA ASP A 148 -16.49 -2.74 12.63
C ASP A 148 -15.29 -3.11 13.50
N HIS A 149 -14.17 -2.42 13.33
CA HIS A 149 -12.94 -2.68 14.10
C HIS A 149 -13.04 -2.32 15.59
N SER A 150 -14.08 -1.61 16.02
CA SER A 150 -14.35 -1.34 17.43
C SER A 150 -15.03 -2.51 18.16
N LYS A 151 -15.46 -3.54 17.42
CA LYS A 151 -16.12 -4.74 17.92
C LYS A 151 -15.22 -5.97 17.73
N ASP A 152 -15.67 -7.10 18.24
CA ASP A 152 -14.97 -8.37 18.05
C ASP A 152 -14.97 -8.76 16.56
N LEU A 153 -13.78 -8.81 15.95
CA LEU A 153 -13.62 -9.13 14.54
C LEU A 153 -13.92 -10.59 14.24
N ASN A 154 -13.63 -11.51 15.19
CA ASN A 154 -13.89 -12.93 15.00
C ASN A 154 -15.38 -13.21 14.90
N ALA A 155 -16.16 -12.69 15.84
CA ALA A 155 -17.61 -12.85 15.84
C ALA A 155 -18.27 -12.29 14.57
N GLN A 156 -17.76 -11.16 14.06
CA GLN A 156 -18.27 -10.57 12.84
C GLN A 156 -17.94 -11.43 11.61
N ILE A 157 -16.69 -11.94 11.47
CA ILE A 157 -16.30 -12.81 10.37
C ILE A 157 -17.10 -14.13 10.40
N GLU A 158 -17.32 -14.71 11.58
CA GLU A 158 -18.17 -15.90 11.73
C GLU A 158 -19.61 -15.64 11.25
N THR A 159 -20.15 -14.45 11.54
CA THR A 159 -21.49 -14.04 11.10
C THR A 159 -21.60 -13.92 9.58
N LEU A 160 -20.51 -13.58 8.87
CA LEU A 160 -20.50 -13.52 7.41
C LEU A 160 -20.68 -14.91 6.75
N GLY A 161 -20.46 -16.01 7.48
CA GLY A 161 -20.60 -17.37 6.95
C GLY A 161 -19.57 -17.73 5.88
N ILE A 162 -18.45 -17.03 5.82
CA ILE A 162 -17.34 -17.26 4.90
C ILE A 162 -16.17 -17.96 5.60
N GLU A 163 -15.27 -18.53 4.81
CA GLU A 163 -14.04 -19.11 5.33
C GLU A 163 -13.14 -18.04 5.97
N LYS A 164 -12.33 -18.48 6.96
CA LYS A 164 -11.35 -17.60 7.61
C LYS A 164 -10.41 -16.98 6.57
N PRO A 165 -10.09 -15.68 6.71
CA PRO A 165 -9.20 -14.99 5.77
C PRO A 165 -7.84 -15.68 5.66
N LYS A 166 -7.42 -15.97 4.42
CA LYS A 166 -6.09 -16.47 4.11
C LYS A 166 -5.03 -15.37 4.28
N TYR A 167 -5.43 -14.14 4.03
CA TYR A 167 -4.57 -12.96 4.12
C TYR A 167 -5.16 -11.96 5.11
N VAL A 168 -4.30 -11.35 5.92
CA VAL A 168 -4.64 -10.20 6.77
C VAL A 168 -3.64 -9.11 6.49
N PHE A 169 -4.11 -7.98 5.98
CA PHE A 169 -3.30 -6.78 5.79
C PHE A 169 -3.67 -5.73 6.84
N SER A 170 -2.79 -5.52 7.82
CA SER A 170 -2.97 -4.55 8.89
C SER A 170 -2.20 -3.28 8.56
N THR A 171 -2.93 -2.15 8.45
CA THR A 171 -2.32 -0.87 8.07
C THR A 171 -2.09 0.07 9.25
N ASN A 172 -2.66 -0.24 10.41
CA ASN A 172 -2.49 0.56 11.64
C ASN A 172 -2.90 -0.23 12.90
N HIS A 173 -2.35 0.19 14.04
CA HIS A 173 -2.69 -0.36 15.37
C HIS A 173 -2.62 -1.89 15.45
N THR A 174 -1.69 -2.50 14.74
CA THR A 174 -1.57 -3.97 14.64
C THR A 174 -1.45 -4.62 16.01
N ASP A 175 -0.73 -4.01 16.94
CA ASP A 175 -0.57 -4.49 18.33
C ASP A 175 -1.93 -4.69 19.04
N THR A 176 -2.89 -3.83 18.77
CA THR A 176 -4.26 -3.92 19.34
C THR A 176 -5.01 -5.17 18.84
N TYR A 177 -4.75 -5.59 17.60
CA TYR A 177 -5.49 -6.66 16.94
C TYR A 177 -4.79 -8.02 16.93
N ILE A 178 -3.54 -8.15 17.40
CA ILE A 178 -2.75 -9.40 17.32
C ILE A 178 -3.53 -10.62 17.79
N LYS A 179 -4.16 -10.56 18.97
CA LYS A 179 -4.93 -11.70 19.52
C LYS A 179 -6.11 -12.11 18.61
N GLN A 180 -6.80 -11.13 18.07
CA GLN A 180 -7.92 -11.38 17.15
C GLN A 180 -7.40 -11.93 15.82
N ILE A 181 -6.32 -11.36 15.26
CA ILE A 181 -5.69 -11.83 14.02
C ILE A 181 -5.26 -13.28 14.15
N VAL A 182 -4.58 -13.66 15.24
CA VAL A 182 -4.20 -15.07 15.49
C VAL A 182 -5.39 -16.01 15.45
N SER A 183 -6.55 -15.58 15.99
CA SER A 183 -7.77 -16.40 16.00
C SER A 183 -8.42 -16.50 14.64
N LEU A 184 -8.59 -15.36 13.94
CA LEU A 184 -9.37 -15.28 12.70
C LEU A 184 -8.62 -15.74 11.44
N ILE A 185 -7.30 -15.59 11.39
CA ILE A 185 -6.52 -15.94 10.19
C ILE A 185 -6.54 -17.46 9.95
N ALA A 186 -6.68 -17.86 8.69
CA ALA A 186 -6.65 -19.27 8.31
C ALA A 186 -5.27 -19.90 8.58
N PRO A 187 -5.18 -21.22 8.90
CA PRO A 187 -3.90 -21.93 8.93
C PRO A 187 -3.13 -21.75 7.62
N GLN A 188 -1.80 -21.58 7.72
CA GLN A 188 -0.89 -21.28 6.60
C GLN A 188 -1.17 -19.94 5.91
N GLY A 189 -1.93 -19.05 6.55
CA GLY A 189 -2.22 -17.73 6.06
C GLY A 189 -1.01 -16.79 6.14
N LYS A 190 -1.19 -15.57 5.63
CA LYS A 190 -0.15 -14.54 5.60
C LYS A 190 -0.65 -13.28 6.30
N LEU A 191 0.12 -12.77 7.26
CA LEU A 191 -0.09 -11.49 7.90
C LEU A 191 0.91 -10.46 7.35
N GLY A 192 0.41 -9.37 6.82
CA GLY A 192 1.23 -8.21 6.41
C GLY A 192 0.94 -7.00 7.27
N LEU A 193 1.97 -6.23 7.60
CA LEU A 193 1.83 -5.00 8.38
C LEU A 193 2.79 -3.93 7.88
N ILE A 194 2.37 -2.66 8.06
CA ILE A 194 3.11 -1.47 7.63
C ILE A 194 3.29 -0.45 8.75
N ASP A 195 2.65 -0.66 9.90
CA ASP A 195 2.81 0.16 11.09
C ASP A 195 3.98 -0.34 11.95
N ASP A 196 4.36 0.47 12.95
CA ASP A 196 5.50 0.23 13.84
C ASP A 196 4.99 -0.13 15.25
N PRO A 197 4.47 -1.35 15.52
CA PRO A 197 4.06 -1.75 16.84
C PRO A 197 5.28 -1.74 17.79
N GLN A 198 5.10 -1.26 19.03
CA GLN A 198 6.20 -1.21 20.02
C GLN A 198 6.67 -2.60 20.40
N THR A 199 5.76 -3.56 20.46
CA THR A 199 6.04 -4.97 20.73
C THR A 199 5.22 -5.84 19.80
N PHE A 200 5.81 -6.91 19.29
CA PHE A 200 5.14 -7.85 18.40
C PHE A 200 5.53 -9.27 18.75
N ASP A 201 4.65 -9.97 19.50
CA ASP A 201 4.85 -11.38 19.84
C ASP A 201 4.41 -12.28 18.67
N ILE A 202 5.38 -12.90 18.02
CA ILE A 202 5.16 -13.79 16.88
C ILE A 202 4.82 -15.23 17.29
N MET A 203 5.06 -15.62 18.55
CA MET A 203 4.91 -17.01 18.99
C MET A 203 3.50 -17.58 18.83
N PRO A 204 2.42 -16.81 19.08
CA PRO A 204 1.06 -17.31 18.87
C PRO A 204 0.73 -17.73 17.43
N PHE A 205 1.44 -17.19 16.43
CA PHE A 205 1.23 -17.51 15.03
C PHE A 205 1.83 -18.86 14.60
N LYS A 206 2.74 -19.42 15.41
CA LYS A 206 3.44 -20.68 15.12
C LYS A 206 2.50 -21.86 14.92
N THR A 207 1.45 -21.98 15.73
CA THR A 207 0.54 -23.15 15.67
C THR A 207 -0.22 -23.26 14.36
N LYS A 208 -0.41 -22.14 13.66
CA LYS A 208 -1.07 -22.09 12.36
C LYS A 208 -0.08 -21.96 11.18
N SER A 209 1.24 -21.97 11.44
CA SER A 209 2.29 -21.77 10.41
C SER A 209 2.08 -20.49 9.61
N ILE A 210 1.74 -19.38 10.28
CA ILE A 210 1.51 -18.09 9.63
C ILE A 210 2.82 -17.47 9.18
N SER A 211 2.87 -16.99 7.94
CA SER A 211 3.95 -16.15 7.44
C SER A 211 3.68 -14.69 7.79
N ILE A 212 4.70 -13.98 8.27
CA ILE A 212 4.61 -12.56 8.64
C ILE A 212 5.46 -11.75 7.67
N HIS A 213 4.89 -10.70 7.13
CA HIS A 213 5.50 -9.84 6.13
C HIS A 213 5.46 -8.38 6.57
N TRP A 214 6.62 -7.72 6.50
CA TRP A 214 6.73 -6.27 6.63
C TRP A 214 6.74 -5.63 5.26
N GLU A 215 6.16 -4.46 5.14
CA GLU A 215 6.33 -3.61 3.97
C GLU A 215 6.77 -2.21 4.38
N LEU A 216 7.87 -1.77 3.80
CA LEU A 216 8.33 -0.39 3.78
C LEU A 216 8.67 -0.05 2.34
N MET A 217 7.80 0.68 1.65
CA MET A 217 7.91 0.99 0.24
C MET A 217 9.23 1.70 -0.16
N PHE A 218 9.93 2.27 0.81
CA PHE A 218 11.25 2.89 0.59
C PHE A 218 12.42 1.91 0.62
N THR A 219 12.20 0.62 0.92
CA THR A 219 13.29 -0.36 1.01
C THR A 219 14.12 -0.43 -0.27
N ARG A 220 13.47 -0.41 -1.43
CA ARG A 220 14.16 -0.46 -2.73
C ARG A 220 15.09 0.73 -2.94
N SER A 221 14.63 1.93 -2.67
CA SER A 221 15.46 3.15 -2.81
C SER A 221 16.50 3.28 -1.72
N LEU A 222 16.17 2.98 -0.45
CA LEU A 222 17.10 3.04 0.68
C LEU A 222 18.31 2.14 0.52
N PHE A 223 18.12 0.93 0.03
CA PHE A 223 19.17 -0.09 -0.08
C PHE A 223 19.67 -0.28 -1.51
N GLN A 224 19.18 0.51 -2.48
CA GLN A 224 19.54 0.41 -3.90
C GLN A 224 19.45 -1.03 -4.40
N THR A 225 18.33 -1.70 -4.10
CA THR A 225 18.15 -3.12 -4.41
C THR A 225 18.18 -3.37 -5.92
N PRO A 226 18.58 -4.57 -6.39
CA PRO A 226 18.66 -4.87 -7.81
C PRO A 226 17.32 -4.71 -8.56
N ASP A 227 16.21 -4.79 -7.85
CA ASP A 227 14.83 -4.69 -8.36
C ASP A 227 14.20 -3.30 -8.22
N MET A 228 14.99 -2.22 -8.07
CA MET A 228 14.46 -0.85 -7.98
C MET A 228 13.48 -0.50 -9.10
N LEU A 229 13.73 -1.01 -10.32
CA LEU A 229 12.86 -0.77 -11.48
C LEU A 229 11.43 -1.31 -11.29
N ALA A 230 11.20 -2.18 -10.31
CA ALA A 230 9.86 -2.67 -9.98
C ALA A 230 8.91 -1.53 -9.56
N GLN A 231 9.41 -0.45 -8.93
CA GLN A 231 8.57 0.71 -8.60
C GLN A 231 8.10 1.46 -9.85
N HIS A 232 8.96 1.66 -10.83
CA HIS A 232 8.55 2.18 -12.13
C HIS A 232 7.47 1.31 -12.78
N THR A 233 7.69 -0.01 -12.79
CA THR A 233 6.77 -0.96 -13.43
C THR A 233 5.40 -0.96 -12.76
N LEU A 234 5.35 -1.03 -11.42
CA LEU A 234 4.08 -1.02 -10.70
C LEU A 234 3.34 0.31 -10.84
N LEU A 235 4.04 1.46 -10.76
CA LEU A 235 3.42 2.78 -10.97
C LEU A 235 2.87 2.93 -12.39
N THR A 236 3.55 2.37 -13.41
CA THR A 236 3.05 2.33 -14.78
C THR A 236 1.75 1.54 -14.87
N GLU A 237 1.67 0.39 -14.22
CA GLU A 237 0.45 -0.41 -14.20
C GLU A 237 -0.68 0.26 -13.40
N VAL A 238 -0.37 0.91 -12.28
CA VAL A 238 -1.35 1.70 -11.51
C VAL A 238 -1.89 2.85 -12.37
N ALA A 239 -1.04 3.59 -13.09
CA ALA A 239 -1.47 4.65 -14.02
C ALA A 239 -2.42 4.10 -15.09
N ARG A 240 -2.10 2.94 -15.68
CA ARG A 240 -2.95 2.27 -16.66
C ARG A 240 -4.32 1.88 -16.08
N LEU A 241 -4.36 1.41 -14.83
CA LEU A 241 -5.63 1.06 -14.16
C LEU A 241 -6.47 2.30 -13.86
N VAL A 242 -5.84 3.41 -13.42
CA VAL A 242 -6.51 4.71 -13.24
C VAL A 242 -7.11 5.20 -14.55
N ASP A 243 -6.32 5.20 -15.63
CA ASP A 243 -6.78 5.67 -16.94
C ASP A 243 -7.89 4.78 -17.55
N ALA A 244 -7.95 3.52 -17.13
CA ALA A 244 -9.03 2.59 -17.49
C ALA A 244 -10.28 2.72 -16.60
N GLY A 245 -10.30 3.63 -15.61
CA GLY A 245 -11.40 3.79 -14.66
C GLY A 245 -11.60 2.57 -13.74
N ARG A 246 -10.52 1.85 -13.44
CA ARG A 246 -10.53 0.67 -12.56
C ARG A 246 -9.99 0.95 -11.16
N LEU A 247 -9.43 2.14 -10.99
CA LEU A 247 -8.96 2.70 -9.72
C LEU A 247 -9.43 4.13 -9.58
#